data_4c9a2c59b78d1097a02a89eea0fe6be2
#
_entry.id   4c9a2c59b78d1097a02a89eea0fe6be2
#
_cell.length_a   1.000
_cell.length_b   1.000
_cell.length_c   1.000
_cell.angle_alpha   90.00
_cell.angle_beta   90.00
_cell.angle_gamma   90.00
#
_symmetry.space_group_name_H-M   'P 1'
#
loop_
_entity.id
_entity.type
_entity.pdbx_description
1 polymer ?
#
loop_
_entity_poly.entity_id
_entity_poly.type
_entity_poly.pdbx_seq_one_letter_code
_entity_poly.pdbx_strand_id
1 'polypeptide(L)'
;MKKFSSIIISGALAQDHEFIYPFYRLLEAGSNLDVCLIGGKPVKGYLGTTLPPNKEHKVKDIDNVKVKDYDLLVLPGGVKAMEKIRQDQRLIDFISNFHKEDKVIACICSGAQLLISAKIIKGKKIAGYYSMKDDIANAGAIYTDLPAVVDGKIITTAHY
;
A
#
# COMPACT_ATOMS: atom_id res chain seq x y z
N MET A 1 5.34 20.40 16.84
CA MET A 1 4.32 19.44 16.34
C MET A 1 4.95 18.08 16.20
N LYS A 2 4.31 17.02 16.69
CA LYS A 2 4.77 15.64 16.44
C LYS A 2 4.68 15.38 14.93
N LYS A 3 5.80 15.05 14.30
CA LYS A 3 5.80 14.64 12.90
C LYS A 3 4.99 13.33 12.81
N PHE A 4 4.09 13.22 11.83
CA PHE A 4 3.42 11.95 11.57
C PHE A 4 4.40 10.94 10.94
N SER A 5 4.18 9.67 11.21
CA SER A 5 5.01 8.58 10.69
C SER A 5 4.24 7.80 9.64
N SER A 6 4.88 7.55 8.52
CA SER A 6 4.28 6.79 7.43
C SER A 6 5.19 5.64 6.97
N ILE A 7 4.56 4.64 6.39
CA ILE A 7 5.25 3.50 5.81
C ILE A 7 4.68 3.20 4.42
N ILE A 8 5.56 2.97 3.44
CA ILE A 8 5.19 2.41 2.14
C ILE A 8 5.61 0.94 2.14
N ILE A 9 4.68 0.04 1.88
CA ILE A 9 4.97 -1.39 1.76
C ILE A 9 4.71 -1.85 0.33
N SER A 10 5.70 -2.55 -0.26
CA SER A 10 5.59 -3.09 -1.61
C SER A 10 6.58 -4.24 -1.84
N GLY A 11 6.79 -4.60 -3.09
CA GLY A 11 7.71 -5.67 -3.52
C GLY A 11 8.27 -5.43 -4.91
N ALA A 12 9.06 -6.37 -5.40
CA ALA A 12 9.62 -6.33 -6.75
C ALA A 12 8.51 -6.28 -7.80
N LEU A 13 8.73 -5.51 -8.87
CA LEU A 13 7.80 -5.24 -9.95
C LEU A 13 6.55 -4.43 -9.53
N ALA A 14 6.65 -3.65 -8.45
CA ALA A 14 5.67 -2.62 -8.14
C ALA A 14 5.57 -1.62 -9.29
N GLN A 15 4.41 -0.97 -9.43
CA GLN A 15 4.26 0.09 -10.40
C GLN A 15 5.06 1.33 -9.95
N ASP A 16 6.04 1.72 -10.74
CA ASP A 16 7.04 2.73 -10.37
C ASP A 16 6.41 4.05 -9.93
N HIS A 17 5.49 4.60 -10.72
CA HIS A 17 4.84 5.90 -10.43
C HIS A 17 4.03 5.86 -9.14
N GLU A 18 3.34 4.74 -8.87
CA GLU A 18 2.51 4.56 -7.68
C GLU A 18 3.32 4.43 -6.40
N PHE A 19 4.61 4.10 -6.52
CA PHE A 19 5.57 4.12 -5.43
C PHE A 19 6.29 5.47 -5.31
N ILE A 20 6.83 5.99 -6.42
CA ILE A 20 7.71 7.16 -6.44
C ILE A 20 6.95 8.43 -6.04
N TYR A 21 5.73 8.63 -6.54
CA TYR A 21 4.96 9.82 -6.23
C TYR A 21 4.61 9.92 -4.74
N PRO A 22 4.00 8.91 -4.10
CA PRO A 22 3.76 8.95 -2.65
C PRO A 22 5.04 9.06 -1.84
N PHE A 23 6.13 8.43 -2.26
CA PHE A 23 7.42 8.51 -1.59
C PHE A 23 7.88 9.96 -1.44
N TYR A 24 7.95 10.71 -2.53
CA TYR A 24 8.38 12.09 -2.48
C TYR A 24 7.35 13.03 -1.85
N ARG A 25 6.05 12.78 -2.06
CA ARG A 25 4.98 13.60 -1.44
C ARG A 25 4.97 13.48 0.08
N LEU A 26 5.23 12.30 0.61
CA LEU A 26 5.31 12.09 2.06
C LEU A 26 6.57 12.75 2.66
N LEU A 27 7.70 12.68 1.97
CA LEU A 27 8.92 13.38 2.39
C LEU A 27 8.71 14.90 2.38
N GLU A 28 8.12 15.43 1.31
CA GLU A 28 7.80 16.87 1.18
C GLU A 28 6.82 17.34 2.27
N ALA A 29 5.85 16.50 2.63
CA ALA A 29 4.92 16.76 3.73
C ALA A 29 5.58 16.67 5.12
N GLY A 30 6.86 16.35 5.20
CA GLY A 30 7.61 16.24 6.45
C GLY A 30 7.31 14.98 7.25
N SER A 31 6.77 13.94 6.60
CA SER A 31 6.57 12.65 7.24
C SER A 31 7.87 11.98 7.63
N ASN A 32 7.85 11.28 8.75
CA ASN A 32 8.86 10.29 9.11
C ASN A 32 8.58 9.02 8.30
N LEU A 33 9.17 8.93 7.09
CA LEU A 33 8.84 7.89 6.12
C LEU A 33 9.78 6.69 6.26
N ASP A 34 9.20 5.51 6.43
CA ASP A 34 9.87 4.23 6.26
C ASP A 34 9.42 3.54 4.95
N VAL A 35 10.33 2.77 4.37
CA VAL A 35 10.06 1.90 3.23
C VAL A 35 10.27 0.45 3.64
N CYS A 36 9.23 -0.36 3.50
CA CYS A 36 9.30 -1.81 3.70
C CYS A 36 9.13 -2.50 2.33
N LEU A 37 10.14 -3.22 1.91
CA LEU A 37 10.08 -4.08 0.74
C LEU A 37 10.28 -5.52 1.18
N ILE A 38 9.37 -6.40 0.77
CA ILE A 38 9.44 -7.81 1.16
C ILE A 38 10.77 -8.41 0.70
N GLY A 39 11.55 -8.91 1.67
CA GLY A 39 12.93 -9.35 1.50
C GLY A 39 13.99 -8.33 1.92
N GLY A 40 13.59 -7.14 2.42
CA GLY A 40 14.48 -6.18 3.08
C GLY A 40 15.55 -5.54 2.21
N LYS A 41 15.36 -5.52 0.88
CA LYS A 41 16.34 -5.02 -0.09
C LYS A 41 15.67 -4.11 -1.12
N PRO A 42 16.41 -3.14 -1.70
CA PRO A 42 15.94 -2.42 -2.87
C PRO A 42 15.56 -3.37 -4.01
N VAL A 43 14.49 -3.05 -4.72
CA VAL A 43 13.95 -3.87 -5.82
C VAL A 43 13.87 -3.05 -7.09
N LYS A 44 13.63 -3.74 -8.22
CA LYS A 44 13.24 -3.08 -9.48
C LYS A 44 11.72 -3.00 -9.56
N GLY A 45 11.23 -1.81 -9.89
CA GLY A 45 9.86 -1.59 -10.31
C GLY A 45 9.58 -2.20 -11.68
N TYR A 46 8.33 -2.18 -12.09
CA TYR A 46 7.89 -2.74 -13.38
C TYR A 46 8.56 -2.04 -14.58
N LEU A 47 8.77 -0.74 -14.51
CA LEU A 47 9.45 0.06 -15.54
C LEU A 47 10.97 0.10 -15.38
N GLY A 48 11.52 -0.62 -14.40
CA GLY A 48 12.96 -0.77 -14.19
C GLY A 48 13.61 0.23 -13.24
N THR A 49 12.85 1.15 -12.64
CA THR A 49 13.37 2.05 -11.61
C THR A 49 13.79 1.27 -10.37
N THR A 50 14.88 1.67 -9.73
CA THR A 50 15.23 1.13 -8.41
C THR A 50 14.32 1.76 -7.35
N LEU A 51 13.67 0.91 -6.54
CA LEU A 51 12.82 1.34 -5.43
C LEU A 51 13.46 0.99 -4.10
N PRO A 52 13.53 1.93 -3.14
CA PRO A 52 13.11 3.33 -3.25
C PRO A 52 14.02 4.12 -4.21
N PRO A 53 13.50 5.24 -4.77
CA PRO A 53 14.26 6.03 -5.76
C PRO A 53 15.46 6.77 -5.14
N ASN A 54 15.43 7.05 -3.86
CA ASN A 54 16.56 7.59 -3.13
C ASN A 54 17.41 6.44 -2.56
N LYS A 55 18.62 6.28 -3.06
CA LYS A 55 19.55 5.21 -2.67
C LYS A 55 20.00 5.27 -1.20
N GLU A 56 19.93 6.44 -0.58
CA GLU A 56 20.28 6.62 0.84
C GLU A 56 19.16 6.20 1.76
N HIS A 57 17.93 6.06 1.25
CA HIS A 57 16.78 5.65 2.04
C HIS A 57 16.86 4.16 2.37
N LYS A 58 16.95 3.86 3.66
CA LYS A 58 17.07 2.48 4.15
C LYS A 58 15.78 1.71 3.91
N VAL A 59 15.93 0.46 3.49
CA VAL A 59 14.81 -0.49 3.31
C VAL A 59 14.73 -1.41 4.52
N LYS A 60 13.51 -1.58 5.04
CA LYS A 60 13.18 -2.55 6.09
C LYS A 60 12.52 -3.79 5.48
N ASP A 61 12.62 -4.93 6.15
CA ASP A 61 11.76 -6.07 5.88
C ASP A 61 10.54 -6.03 6.80
N ILE A 62 9.52 -6.82 6.48
CA ILE A 62 8.25 -6.89 7.23
C ILE A 62 8.46 -7.28 8.70
N ASP A 63 9.48 -8.08 9.00
CA ASP A 63 9.80 -8.48 10.37
C ASP A 63 10.37 -7.33 11.23
N ASN A 64 10.80 -6.24 10.58
CA ASN A 64 11.45 -5.10 11.24
C ASN A 64 10.53 -3.87 11.37
N VAL A 65 9.22 -4.02 11.12
CA VAL A 65 8.24 -2.94 11.23
C VAL A 65 7.11 -3.33 12.19
N LYS A 66 6.60 -2.34 12.92
CA LYS A 66 5.52 -2.56 13.89
C LYS A 66 4.40 -1.56 13.64
N VAL A 67 3.14 -2.02 13.66
CA VAL A 67 1.95 -1.21 13.40
C VAL A 67 1.92 0.06 14.25
N LYS A 68 2.27 -0.03 15.53
CA LYS A 68 2.26 1.08 16.48
C LYS A 68 3.17 2.27 16.11
N ASP A 69 4.16 2.03 15.25
CA ASP A 69 5.17 3.04 14.92
C ASP A 69 4.72 3.99 13.80
N TYR A 70 3.57 3.72 13.17
CA TYR A 70 3.08 4.45 11.99
C TYR A 70 1.64 4.93 12.15
N ASP A 71 1.34 6.07 11.53
CA ASP A 71 0.02 6.70 11.46
C ASP A 71 -0.64 6.46 10.09
N LEU A 72 0.17 6.24 9.04
CA LEU A 72 -0.27 6.04 7.66
C LEU A 72 0.47 4.87 7.00
N LEU A 73 -0.30 3.97 6.40
CA LEU A 73 0.19 2.91 5.53
C LEU A 73 -0.15 3.23 4.07
N VAL A 74 0.84 3.17 3.19
CA VAL A 74 0.65 3.30 1.73
C VAL A 74 0.97 1.98 1.04
N LEU A 75 0.05 1.52 0.21
CA LEU A 75 0.13 0.28 -0.56
C LEU A 75 0.08 0.62 -2.06
N PRO A 76 1.23 0.84 -2.72
CA PRO A 76 1.29 0.98 -4.17
C PRO A 76 0.81 -0.30 -4.88
N GLY A 77 0.39 -0.16 -6.12
CA GLY A 77 0.02 -1.30 -6.94
C GLY A 77 1.18 -1.92 -7.72
N GLY A 78 0.83 -2.45 -8.88
CA GLY A 78 1.70 -3.31 -9.69
C GLY A 78 1.27 -4.76 -9.53
N VAL A 79 0.48 -5.28 -10.48
CA VAL A 79 -0.19 -6.58 -10.35
C VAL A 79 0.78 -7.71 -9.99
N LYS A 80 1.94 -7.78 -10.64
CA LYS A 80 2.95 -8.83 -10.36
C LYS A 80 3.55 -8.75 -8.96
N ALA A 81 3.76 -7.54 -8.45
CA ALA A 81 4.20 -7.34 -7.08
C ALA A 81 3.12 -7.80 -6.10
N MET A 82 1.89 -7.35 -6.32
CA MET A 82 0.77 -7.64 -5.43
C MET A 82 0.44 -9.14 -5.37
N GLU A 83 0.41 -9.83 -6.51
CA GLU A 83 0.21 -11.28 -6.57
C GLU A 83 1.25 -12.05 -5.76
N LYS A 84 2.48 -11.58 -5.74
CA LYS A 84 3.57 -12.21 -4.99
C LYS A 84 3.48 -11.91 -3.49
N ILE A 85 3.41 -10.63 -3.12
CA ILE A 85 3.50 -10.23 -1.70
C ILE A 85 2.24 -10.53 -0.91
N ARG A 86 1.05 -10.63 -1.56
CA ARG A 86 -0.19 -11.05 -0.89
C ARG A 86 -0.14 -12.46 -0.30
N GLN A 87 0.84 -13.27 -0.71
CA GLN A 87 1.08 -14.61 -0.19
C GLN A 87 1.87 -14.60 1.13
N ASP A 88 2.46 -13.47 1.50
CA ASP A 88 3.16 -13.33 2.78
C ASP A 88 2.16 -13.01 3.90
N GLN A 89 1.89 -14.00 4.74
CA GLN A 89 0.92 -13.86 5.83
C GLN A 89 1.30 -12.76 6.83
N ARG A 90 2.60 -12.51 7.04
CA ARG A 90 3.09 -11.45 7.94
C ARG A 90 2.62 -10.07 7.46
N LEU A 91 2.68 -9.84 6.13
CA LEU A 91 2.18 -8.61 5.52
C LEU A 91 0.65 -8.50 5.67
N ILE A 92 -0.07 -9.57 5.41
CA ILE A 92 -1.54 -9.57 5.52
C ILE A 92 -1.96 -9.31 6.97
N ASP A 93 -1.29 -9.91 7.93
CA ASP A 93 -1.53 -9.67 9.36
C ASP A 93 -1.20 -8.23 9.76
N PHE A 94 -0.10 -7.66 9.22
CA PHE A 94 0.26 -6.26 9.44
C PHE A 94 -0.85 -5.31 8.96
N ILE A 95 -1.35 -5.51 7.73
CA ILE A 95 -2.43 -4.69 7.15
C ILE A 95 -3.72 -4.83 7.98
N SER A 96 -4.09 -6.06 8.34
CA SER A 96 -5.28 -6.34 9.15
C SER A 96 -5.20 -5.65 10.51
N ASN A 97 -4.04 -5.72 11.17
CA ASN A 97 -3.83 -5.08 12.47
C ASN A 97 -3.79 -3.55 12.36
N PHE A 98 -3.22 -3.01 11.26
CA PHE A 98 -3.22 -1.58 10.98
C PHE A 98 -4.65 -1.03 10.87
N HIS A 99 -5.52 -1.79 10.21
CA HIS A 99 -6.94 -1.47 10.12
C HIS A 99 -7.67 -1.58 11.47
N LYS A 100 -7.38 -2.62 12.27
CA LYS A 100 -7.97 -2.79 13.62
C LYS A 100 -7.60 -1.67 14.58
N GLU A 101 -6.42 -1.07 14.42
CA GLU A 101 -5.98 0.10 15.20
C GLU A 101 -6.57 1.43 14.68
N ASP A 102 -7.55 1.38 13.77
CA ASP A 102 -8.24 2.54 13.17
C ASP A 102 -7.27 3.57 12.55
N LYS A 103 -6.18 3.09 11.94
CA LYS A 103 -5.18 3.91 11.27
C LYS A 103 -5.46 4.05 9.78
N VAL A 104 -4.91 5.10 9.17
CA VAL A 104 -5.17 5.42 7.76
C VAL A 104 -4.40 4.50 6.82
N ILE A 105 -5.10 3.87 5.89
CA ILE A 105 -4.54 3.06 4.82
C ILE A 105 -4.84 3.74 3.48
N ALA A 106 -3.82 4.09 2.72
CA ALA A 106 -3.92 4.57 1.35
C ALA A 106 -3.46 3.47 0.37
N CYS A 107 -4.32 3.10 -0.56
CA CYS A 107 -4.09 2.00 -1.48
C CYS A 107 -4.33 2.44 -2.92
N ILE A 108 -3.45 2.02 -3.82
CA ILE A 108 -3.45 2.46 -5.21
C ILE A 108 -3.61 1.24 -6.14
N CYS A 109 -4.49 1.35 -7.16
CA CYS A 109 -4.56 0.43 -8.28
C CYS A 109 -4.80 -1.03 -7.86
N SER A 110 -3.92 -1.94 -8.29
CA SER A 110 -3.95 -3.37 -7.90
C SER A 110 -3.53 -3.63 -6.43
N GLY A 111 -3.09 -2.62 -5.70
CA GLY A 111 -2.90 -2.70 -4.24
C GLY A 111 -4.14 -3.17 -3.49
N ALA A 112 -5.33 -2.95 -4.05
CA ALA A 112 -6.60 -3.47 -3.52
C ALA A 112 -6.59 -5.00 -3.29
N GLN A 113 -5.75 -5.78 -3.99
CA GLN A 113 -5.55 -7.20 -3.72
C GLN A 113 -5.11 -7.47 -2.27
N LEU A 114 -4.29 -6.60 -1.71
CA LEU A 114 -3.82 -6.72 -0.33
C LEU A 114 -4.95 -6.48 0.66
N LEU A 115 -5.82 -5.49 0.38
CA LEU A 115 -6.99 -5.19 1.21
C LEU A 115 -8.01 -6.34 1.18
N ILE A 116 -8.20 -6.98 0.01
CA ILE A 116 -9.02 -8.18 -0.17
C ILE A 116 -8.45 -9.33 0.68
N SER A 117 -7.14 -9.59 0.55
CA SER A 117 -6.48 -10.66 1.31
C SER A 117 -6.52 -10.43 2.82
N ALA A 118 -6.42 -9.18 3.27
CA ALA A 118 -6.57 -8.79 4.67
C ALA A 118 -8.03 -8.79 5.17
N LYS A 119 -9.01 -9.02 4.28
CA LYS A 119 -10.46 -9.10 4.59
C LYS A 119 -11.03 -7.84 5.27
N ILE A 120 -10.53 -6.66 4.89
CA ILE A 120 -10.89 -5.39 5.55
C ILE A 120 -11.83 -4.50 4.73
N ILE A 121 -12.30 -4.95 3.56
CA ILE A 121 -13.10 -4.12 2.64
C ILE A 121 -14.57 -4.47 2.58
N LYS A 122 -15.04 -5.49 3.27
CA LYS A 122 -16.46 -5.90 3.25
C LYS A 122 -17.38 -4.73 3.63
N GLY A 123 -18.35 -4.44 2.76
CA GLY A 123 -19.32 -3.35 2.94
C GLY A 123 -18.78 -1.94 2.66
N LYS A 124 -17.50 -1.79 2.26
CA LYS A 124 -16.88 -0.49 1.99
C LYS A 124 -16.94 -0.13 0.51
N LYS A 125 -16.93 1.16 0.21
CA LYS A 125 -16.73 1.71 -1.13
C LYS A 125 -15.23 1.70 -1.44
N ILE A 126 -14.86 1.07 -2.56
CA ILE A 126 -13.45 0.88 -2.95
C ILE A 126 -13.28 1.27 -4.41
N ALA A 127 -12.33 2.17 -4.68
CA ALA A 127 -11.76 2.32 -6.01
C ALA A 127 -10.59 1.34 -6.18
N GLY A 128 -10.35 0.92 -7.40
CA GLY A 128 -9.25 0.04 -7.75
C GLY A 128 -9.05 0.03 -9.25
N TYR A 129 -7.95 -0.54 -9.70
CA TYR A 129 -7.74 -0.71 -11.12
C TYR A 129 -8.95 -1.41 -11.75
N TYR A 130 -9.38 -1.00 -12.93
CA TYR A 130 -10.66 -1.42 -13.54
C TYR A 130 -10.83 -2.95 -13.61
N SER A 131 -9.75 -3.70 -13.80
CA SER A 131 -9.80 -5.18 -13.82
C SER A 131 -10.08 -5.80 -12.46
N MET A 132 -10.02 -5.03 -11.37
CA MET A 132 -10.30 -5.49 -10.00
C MET A 132 -11.78 -5.42 -9.62
N LYS A 133 -12.65 -4.95 -10.53
CA LYS A 133 -14.08 -4.73 -10.26
C LYS A 133 -14.75 -5.97 -9.66
N ASP A 134 -14.58 -7.10 -10.31
CA ASP A 134 -15.23 -8.36 -9.91
C ASP A 134 -14.61 -8.91 -8.61
N ASP A 135 -13.29 -8.79 -8.44
CA ASP A 135 -12.60 -9.24 -7.24
C ASP A 135 -13.04 -8.42 -6.00
N ILE A 136 -13.16 -7.10 -6.16
CA ILE A 136 -13.65 -6.18 -5.11
C ILE A 136 -15.10 -6.51 -4.75
N ALA A 137 -15.97 -6.72 -5.75
CA ALA A 137 -17.36 -7.09 -5.53
C ALA A 137 -17.48 -8.46 -4.85
N ASN A 138 -16.73 -9.45 -5.30
CA ASN A 138 -16.72 -10.80 -4.73
C ASN A 138 -16.18 -10.82 -3.29
N ALA A 139 -15.32 -9.88 -2.93
CA ALA A 139 -14.87 -9.67 -1.55
C ALA A 139 -15.93 -8.96 -0.66
N GLY A 140 -17.11 -8.66 -1.20
CA GLY A 140 -18.22 -8.03 -0.48
C GLY A 140 -18.10 -6.51 -0.35
N ALA A 141 -17.26 -5.86 -1.15
CA ALA A 141 -17.14 -4.42 -1.22
C ALA A 141 -17.96 -3.84 -2.38
N ILE A 142 -18.14 -2.53 -2.38
CA ILE A 142 -18.82 -1.78 -3.44
C ILE A 142 -17.74 -1.16 -4.33
N TYR A 143 -17.51 -1.74 -5.50
CA TYR A 143 -16.62 -1.12 -6.48
C TYR A 143 -17.16 0.24 -6.91
N THR A 144 -16.33 1.24 -6.84
CA THR A 144 -16.70 2.64 -7.14
C THR A 144 -15.74 3.17 -8.22
N ASP A 145 -16.28 3.45 -9.39
CA ASP A 145 -15.53 3.94 -10.55
C ASP A 145 -15.28 5.45 -10.41
N LEU A 146 -14.41 5.80 -9.47
CA LEU A 146 -13.96 7.16 -9.21
C LEU A 146 -12.44 7.19 -9.10
N PRO A 147 -11.80 8.32 -9.44
CA PRO A 147 -10.36 8.47 -9.32
C PRO A 147 -9.84 8.21 -7.90
N ALA A 148 -10.61 8.63 -6.89
CA ALA A 148 -10.29 8.40 -5.48
C ALA A 148 -11.58 8.20 -4.67
N VAL A 149 -11.52 7.31 -3.69
CA VAL A 149 -12.62 7.00 -2.75
C VAL A 149 -12.05 7.00 -1.33
N VAL A 150 -12.76 7.67 -0.43
CA VAL A 150 -12.49 7.62 1.02
C VAL A 150 -13.67 6.96 1.70
N ASP A 151 -13.43 5.85 2.39
CA ASP A 151 -14.42 5.18 3.21
C ASP A 151 -13.82 4.88 4.60
N GLY A 152 -14.18 5.70 5.56
CA GLY A 152 -13.58 5.68 6.89
C GLY A 152 -12.08 5.99 6.83
N LYS A 153 -11.26 5.08 7.29
CA LYS A 153 -9.79 5.19 7.29
C LYS A 153 -9.13 4.55 6.06
N ILE A 154 -9.91 4.06 5.10
CA ILE A 154 -9.38 3.50 3.87
C ILE A 154 -9.56 4.51 2.74
N ILE A 155 -8.45 4.87 2.12
CA ILE A 155 -8.37 5.73 0.93
C ILE A 155 -7.92 4.85 -0.23
N THR A 156 -8.67 4.85 -1.32
CA THR A 156 -8.34 4.04 -2.50
C THR A 156 -8.38 4.88 -3.76
N THR A 157 -7.48 4.58 -4.70
CA THR A 157 -7.43 5.23 -6.01
C THR A 157 -7.36 4.18 -7.12
N ALA A 158 -7.91 4.53 -8.30
CA ALA A 158 -7.96 3.60 -9.42
C ALA A 158 -6.57 3.32 -10.02
N HIS A 159 -5.78 4.36 -10.25
CA HIS A 159 -4.39 4.30 -10.71
C HIS A 159 -3.73 5.69 -10.57
N TYR A 160 -2.49 5.82 -11.05
CA TYR A 160 -1.75 7.10 -11.10
C TYR A 160 -2.24 8.02 -12.20
#